data_11b1166e60e36ce626a9587ee9d2caf1
#
_entry.id   11b1166e60e36ce626a9587ee9d2caf1
#
_cell.length_a   1.000
_cell.length_b   1.000
_cell.length_c   1.000
_cell.angle_alpha   90.00
_cell.angle_beta   90.00
_cell.angle_gamma   90.00
#
_symmetry.space_group_name_H-M   'P 1'
#
loop_
_entity.id
_entity.type
_entity.pdbx_description
1 polymer ?
#
loop_
_entity_poly.entity_id
_entity_poly.type
_entity_poly.pdbx_seq_one_letter_code
_entity_poly.pdbx_strand_id
1 'polypeptide(L)'
;MEKRILKTVSLIVCVTMLVGVASNANAQRRKSRTAKRVERKINDRTVKTNTGVSIKGDISHSRWEGDTRTMVSFDEFPTTLQEWKTMQQKLGGEPQGAVALQVMAFELYRNNRTDGEAALRLNNTSTNYNSTVERLREIMGKDAYYARPYIARAMLSGARPENGYTVRPPYTIEMKVDPNKRYQESQLLKGTVIYLLIFSEGWDTNWRSVEVVKPAGSDYYVVSNCPAMYTQCKEAKK
;
A
#
# COMPACT_ATOMS: atom_id res chain seq x y z
N MET A 1 62.57 15.16 -43.51
CA MET A 1 61.10 15.13 -43.71
C MET A 1 60.36 14.32 -42.62
N GLU A 2 60.97 13.38 -41.95
CA GLU A 2 60.29 12.49 -40.94
C GLU A 2 59.86 13.18 -39.64
N LYS A 3 60.59 14.16 -39.13
CA LYS A 3 60.26 14.83 -37.85
C LYS A 3 58.97 15.67 -37.87
N ARG A 4 58.50 16.10 -39.06
CA ARG A 4 57.27 16.92 -39.19
C ARG A 4 56.00 16.05 -39.24
N ILE A 5 56.09 14.84 -39.75
CA ILE A 5 54.94 13.92 -39.84
C ILE A 5 54.55 13.39 -38.45
N LEU A 6 55.56 13.09 -37.58
CA LEU A 6 55.31 12.59 -36.22
C LEU A 6 54.58 13.60 -35.34
N LYS A 7 54.84 14.92 -35.48
CA LYS A 7 54.16 15.95 -34.67
C LYS A 7 52.68 16.13 -35.08
N THR A 8 52.38 15.97 -36.34
CA THR A 8 51.00 16.11 -36.86
C THR A 8 50.11 14.92 -36.47
N VAL A 9 50.67 13.70 -36.48
CA VAL A 9 49.94 12.50 -36.05
C VAL A 9 49.64 12.56 -34.53
N SER A 10 50.59 13.02 -33.72
CA SER A 10 50.39 13.14 -32.27
C SER A 10 49.31 14.15 -31.90
N LEU A 11 49.19 15.24 -32.66
CA LEU A 11 48.17 16.27 -32.41
C LEU A 11 46.76 15.79 -32.77
N ILE A 12 46.61 15.02 -33.84
CA ILE A 12 45.32 14.46 -34.28
C ILE A 12 44.81 13.40 -33.29
N VAL A 13 45.70 12.54 -32.73
CA VAL A 13 45.33 11.55 -31.74
C VAL A 13 44.88 12.20 -30.43
N CYS A 14 45.54 13.29 -29.98
CA CYS A 14 45.13 13.99 -28.77
C CYS A 14 43.78 14.70 -28.94
N VAL A 15 43.44 15.27 -30.10
CA VAL A 15 42.17 15.93 -30.36
C VAL A 15 41.01 14.92 -30.42
N THR A 16 41.22 13.74 -31.02
CA THR A 16 40.20 12.69 -31.06
C THR A 16 39.95 12.07 -29.69
N MET A 17 40.95 11.90 -28.84
CA MET A 17 40.75 11.43 -27.45
C MET A 17 40.01 12.45 -26.57
N LEU A 18 40.29 13.75 -26.72
CA LEU A 18 39.61 14.82 -25.96
C LEU A 18 38.12 14.93 -26.35
N VAL A 19 37.77 14.77 -27.61
CA VAL A 19 36.38 14.77 -28.07
C VAL A 19 35.63 13.51 -27.58
N GLY A 20 36.30 12.35 -27.57
CA GLY A 20 35.69 11.10 -27.06
C GLY A 20 35.41 11.13 -25.55
N VAL A 21 36.27 11.71 -24.75
CA VAL A 21 36.08 11.86 -23.28
C VAL A 21 34.97 12.86 -22.97
N ALA A 22 34.89 13.98 -23.70
CA ALA A 22 33.81 14.96 -23.52
C ALA A 22 32.44 14.43 -23.90
N SER A 23 32.35 13.62 -24.95
CA SER A 23 31.08 12.99 -25.38
C SER A 23 30.61 11.92 -24.40
N ASN A 24 31.50 11.12 -23.83
CA ASN A 24 31.17 10.12 -22.80
C ASN A 24 30.74 10.79 -21.49
N ALA A 25 31.39 11.85 -21.05
CA ALA A 25 31.00 12.58 -19.85
C ALA A 25 29.59 13.21 -19.99
N ASN A 26 29.30 13.78 -21.16
CA ASN A 26 27.96 14.33 -21.45
C ASN A 26 26.88 13.24 -21.55
N ALA A 27 27.19 12.08 -22.09
CA ALA A 27 26.28 10.94 -22.15
C ALA A 27 25.97 10.37 -20.75
N GLN A 28 27.00 10.23 -19.90
CA GLN A 28 26.82 9.82 -18.50
C GLN A 28 26.03 10.86 -17.70
N ARG A 29 26.29 12.15 -17.88
CA ARG A 29 25.55 13.23 -17.22
C ARG A 29 24.09 13.30 -17.64
N ARG A 30 23.78 13.01 -18.91
CA ARG A 30 22.39 12.86 -19.41
C ARG A 30 21.70 11.63 -18.82
N LYS A 31 22.36 10.46 -18.77
CA LYS A 31 21.83 9.25 -18.15
C LYS A 31 21.53 9.45 -16.66
N SER A 32 22.43 10.10 -15.91
CA SER A 32 22.25 10.43 -14.50
C SER A 32 21.08 11.41 -14.27
N ARG A 33 20.91 12.42 -15.13
CA ARG A 33 19.76 13.36 -15.04
C ARG A 33 18.44 12.69 -15.39
N THR A 34 18.42 11.79 -16.35
CA THR A 34 17.23 11.02 -16.73
C THR A 34 16.86 10.03 -15.64
N ALA A 35 17.82 9.33 -15.04
CA ALA A 35 17.61 8.45 -13.90
C ALA A 35 17.06 9.21 -12.69
N LYS A 36 17.65 10.35 -12.29
CA LYS A 36 17.15 11.20 -11.20
C LYS A 36 15.73 11.77 -11.50
N ARG A 37 15.41 12.05 -12.76
CA ARG A 37 14.07 12.52 -13.16
C ARG A 37 13.04 11.39 -13.13
N VAL A 38 13.46 10.17 -13.44
CA VAL A 38 12.62 8.96 -13.30
C VAL A 38 12.42 8.63 -11.83
N GLU A 39 13.48 8.67 -11.00
CA GLU A 39 13.37 8.48 -9.54
C GLU A 39 12.45 9.53 -8.87
N ARG A 40 12.56 10.82 -9.24
CA ARG A 40 11.61 11.84 -8.74
C ARG A 40 10.18 11.59 -9.19
N LYS A 41 9.95 11.08 -10.41
CA LYS A 41 8.59 10.70 -10.86
C LYS A 41 8.06 9.45 -10.19
N ILE A 42 8.93 8.53 -9.77
CA ILE A 42 8.53 7.32 -9.05
C ILE A 42 8.15 7.65 -7.60
N ASN A 43 8.87 8.55 -6.95
CA ASN A 43 8.55 9.00 -5.58
C ASN A 43 7.29 9.89 -5.50
N ASP A 44 6.81 10.43 -6.62
CA ASP A 44 5.63 11.30 -6.69
C ASP A 44 4.47 10.61 -7.42
N ARG A 45 4.46 9.28 -7.45
CA ARG A 45 3.34 8.50 -7.99
C ARG A 45 2.11 8.62 -7.09
N THR A 46 1.43 9.74 -7.23
CA THR A 46 0.00 9.79 -6.98
C THR A 46 -0.65 9.08 -8.15
N VAL A 47 -1.02 7.81 -8.01
CA VAL A 47 -1.85 7.12 -9.00
C VAL A 47 -3.23 7.76 -8.91
N LYS A 48 -3.44 8.84 -9.64
CA LYS A 48 -4.77 9.40 -9.86
C LYS A 48 -5.48 8.50 -10.88
N THR A 49 -6.30 7.60 -10.39
CA THR A 49 -7.29 6.94 -11.25
C THR A 49 -8.48 7.89 -11.43
N ASN A 50 -9.09 7.95 -12.62
CA ASN A 50 -10.28 8.77 -12.94
C ASN A 50 -11.56 8.36 -12.17
N THR A 51 -11.46 7.72 -11.03
CA THR A 51 -12.55 7.05 -10.31
C THR A 51 -12.47 7.24 -8.80
N GLY A 52 -12.09 8.42 -8.30
CA GLY A 52 -12.16 8.74 -6.88
C GLY A 52 -11.24 7.93 -5.94
N VAL A 53 -10.22 7.22 -6.51
CA VAL A 53 -9.25 6.44 -5.71
C VAL A 53 -7.84 6.95 -5.98
N SER A 54 -7.06 7.12 -4.92
CA SER A 54 -5.64 7.51 -5.04
C SER A 54 -4.78 6.82 -3.98
N ILE A 55 -3.53 6.51 -4.37
CA ILE A 55 -2.49 6.04 -3.46
C ILE A 55 -1.39 7.10 -3.43
N LYS A 56 -1.00 7.53 -2.23
CA LYS A 56 0.12 8.42 -1.97
C LYS A 56 1.19 7.66 -1.20
N GLY A 57 2.45 7.81 -1.63
CA GLY A 57 3.59 7.09 -1.04
C GLY A 57 3.77 5.71 -1.65
N ASP A 58 5.03 5.33 -1.82
CA ASP A 58 5.44 4.05 -2.39
C ASP A 58 6.12 3.23 -1.30
N ILE A 59 5.50 2.11 -0.95
CA ILE A 59 6.01 1.15 0.04
C ILE A 59 6.36 -0.20 -0.60
N SER A 60 6.25 -0.31 -1.93
CA SER A 60 6.54 -1.54 -2.68
C SER A 60 8.04 -1.83 -2.80
N HIS A 61 8.90 -0.92 -2.36
CA HIS A 61 10.32 -0.95 -2.64
C HIS A 61 11.17 -1.50 -1.50
N SER A 62 12.26 -2.21 -1.87
CA SER A 62 13.31 -2.74 -0.98
C SER A 62 14.08 -1.67 -0.17
N ARG A 63 13.80 -0.38 -0.36
CA ARG A 63 14.45 0.76 0.29
C ARG A 63 13.63 1.35 1.44
N TRP A 64 13.11 0.52 2.30
CA TRP A 64 12.36 1.02 3.45
C TRP A 64 13.29 1.52 4.53
N GLU A 65 13.83 2.70 4.29
CA GLU A 65 14.63 3.44 5.27
C GLU A 65 13.69 4.39 6.02
N GLY A 66 13.62 4.22 7.33
CA GLY A 66 12.88 5.12 8.20
C GLY A 66 11.35 4.91 8.23
N ASP A 67 10.64 5.99 8.51
CA ASP A 67 9.17 6.03 8.69
C ASP A 67 8.48 6.22 7.33
N THR A 68 8.40 5.16 6.54
CA THR A 68 7.75 5.20 5.22
C THR A 68 6.24 5.20 5.37
N ARG A 69 5.62 6.37 5.18
CA ARG A 69 4.17 6.55 5.24
C ARG A 69 3.53 6.48 3.87
N THR A 70 2.33 5.93 3.83
CA THR A 70 1.49 5.85 2.65
C THR A 70 0.05 6.13 3.03
N MET A 71 -0.73 6.62 2.08
CA MET A 71 -2.16 6.88 2.25
C MET A 71 -2.93 6.33 1.07
N VAL A 72 -4.05 5.70 1.34
CA VAL A 72 -5.04 5.34 0.33
C VAL A 72 -6.27 6.18 0.56
N SER A 73 -6.71 6.92 -0.46
CA SER A 73 -7.93 7.73 -0.39
C SER A 73 -8.95 7.26 -1.41
N PHE A 74 -10.23 7.31 -1.04
CA PHE A 74 -11.36 6.94 -1.87
C PHE A 74 -12.62 7.74 -1.49
N ASP A 75 -13.51 7.93 -2.45
CA ASP A 75 -14.69 8.78 -2.24
C ASP A 75 -15.87 8.01 -1.63
N GLU A 76 -16.02 6.73 -1.98
CA GLU A 76 -17.17 5.92 -1.55
C GLU A 76 -16.77 4.50 -1.19
N PHE A 77 -17.43 3.92 -0.19
CA PHE A 77 -17.32 2.50 0.11
C PHE A 77 -18.11 1.68 -0.91
N PRO A 78 -17.57 0.54 -1.37
CA PRO A 78 -18.33 -0.37 -2.22
C PRO A 78 -19.55 -0.91 -1.47
N THR A 79 -20.70 -0.95 -2.15
CA THR A 79 -21.97 -1.46 -1.63
C THR A 79 -22.29 -2.85 -2.14
N THR A 80 -21.59 -3.31 -3.16
CA THR A 80 -21.72 -4.63 -3.79
C THR A 80 -20.34 -5.29 -3.97
N LEU A 81 -20.34 -6.62 -4.10
CA LEU A 81 -19.14 -7.38 -4.44
C LEU A 81 -18.52 -6.92 -5.78
N GLN A 82 -19.37 -6.54 -6.76
CA GLN A 82 -18.86 -6.08 -8.06
C GLN A 82 -18.13 -4.76 -7.97
N GLU A 83 -18.63 -3.80 -7.20
CA GLU A 83 -17.93 -2.54 -6.91
C GLU A 83 -16.62 -2.80 -6.15
N TRP A 84 -16.65 -3.69 -5.15
CA TRP A 84 -15.45 -4.09 -4.43
C TRP A 84 -14.39 -4.71 -5.36
N LYS A 85 -14.78 -5.58 -6.30
CA LYS A 85 -13.87 -6.14 -7.32
C LYS A 85 -13.29 -5.06 -8.22
N THR A 86 -14.07 -4.05 -8.55
CA THR A 86 -13.58 -2.89 -9.30
C THR A 86 -12.52 -2.12 -8.52
N MET A 87 -12.68 -1.97 -7.20
CA MET A 87 -11.64 -1.40 -6.33
C MET A 87 -10.40 -2.32 -6.25
N GLN A 88 -10.58 -3.65 -6.20
CA GLN A 88 -9.48 -4.60 -6.19
C GLN A 88 -8.60 -4.50 -7.44
N GLN A 89 -9.19 -4.34 -8.62
CA GLN A 89 -8.43 -4.13 -9.86
C GLN A 89 -7.54 -2.88 -9.83
N LYS A 90 -7.94 -1.85 -9.10
CA LYS A 90 -7.21 -0.59 -8.99
C LYS A 90 -6.17 -0.58 -7.86
N LEU A 91 -6.48 -1.21 -6.75
CA LEU A 91 -5.72 -1.15 -5.51
C LEU A 91 -4.92 -2.42 -5.20
N GLY A 92 -5.41 -3.58 -5.64
CA GLY A 92 -4.90 -4.88 -5.20
C GLY A 92 -3.47 -5.20 -5.64
N GLY A 93 -2.96 -4.51 -6.67
CA GLY A 93 -1.56 -4.63 -7.10
C GLY A 93 -0.53 -4.09 -6.12
N GLU A 94 -0.97 -3.33 -5.11
CA GLU A 94 -0.13 -2.67 -4.12
C GLU A 94 -0.42 -3.19 -2.70
N PRO A 95 0.58 -3.36 -1.83
CA PRO A 95 0.38 -3.90 -0.49
C PRO A 95 -0.54 -3.02 0.38
N GLN A 96 -0.44 -1.69 0.32
CA GLN A 96 -1.34 -0.77 1.00
C GLN A 96 -2.75 -0.81 0.44
N GLY A 97 -2.89 -1.15 -0.83
CA GLY A 97 -4.17 -1.34 -1.49
C GLY A 97 -4.92 -2.55 -0.91
N ALA A 98 -4.24 -3.67 -0.63
CA ALA A 98 -4.84 -4.83 0.02
C ALA A 98 -5.40 -4.49 1.41
N VAL A 99 -4.72 -3.62 2.18
CA VAL A 99 -5.21 -3.16 3.48
C VAL A 99 -6.46 -2.28 3.32
N ALA A 100 -6.47 -1.37 2.36
CA ALA A 100 -7.66 -0.56 2.08
C ALA A 100 -8.85 -1.41 1.64
N LEU A 101 -8.61 -2.42 0.79
CA LEU A 101 -9.63 -3.40 0.38
C LEU A 101 -10.16 -4.22 1.56
N GLN A 102 -9.32 -4.49 2.58
CA GLN A 102 -9.77 -5.14 3.82
C GLN A 102 -10.75 -4.25 4.61
N VAL A 103 -10.44 -2.96 4.75
CA VAL A 103 -11.33 -1.99 5.39
C VAL A 103 -12.66 -1.87 4.62
N MET A 104 -12.59 -1.81 3.28
CA MET A 104 -13.77 -1.80 2.42
C MET A 104 -14.61 -3.08 2.58
N ALA A 105 -13.96 -4.24 2.68
CA ALA A 105 -14.64 -5.52 2.89
C ALA A 105 -15.33 -5.60 4.27
N PHE A 106 -14.75 -5.00 5.31
CA PHE A 106 -15.41 -4.89 6.62
C PHE A 106 -16.69 -4.05 6.57
N GLU A 107 -16.65 -2.89 5.88
CA GLU A 107 -17.84 -2.05 5.73
C GLU A 107 -18.90 -2.74 4.85
N LEU A 108 -18.48 -3.42 3.78
CA LEU A 108 -19.37 -4.21 2.93
C LEU A 108 -20.02 -5.36 3.74
N TYR A 109 -19.24 -6.07 4.57
CA TYR A 109 -19.76 -7.15 5.44
C TYR A 109 -20.82 -6.63 6.41
N ARG A 110 -20.63 -5.42 6.94
CA ARG A 110 -21.61 -4.79 7.83
C ARG A 110 -22.94 -4.54 7.13
N ASN A 111 -22.91 -4.11 5.88
CA ASN A 111 -24.10 -3.68 5.12
C ASN A 111 -24.74 -4.84 4.33
N ASN A 112 -23.91 -5.72 3.77
CA ASN A 112 -24.29 -6.90 3.00
C ASN A 112 -23.33 -8.04 3.35
N ARG A 113 -23.77 -8.92 4.25
CA ARG A 113 -22.92 -10.00 4.77
C ARG A 113 -22.41 -10.93 3.68
N THR A 114 -23.27 -11.31 2.74
CA THR A 114 -22.92 -12.24 1.65
C THR A 114 -21.81 -11.68 0.76
N ASP A 115 -21.97 -10.44 0.32
CA ASP A 115 -20.98 -9.77 -0.51
C ASP A 115 -19.70 -9.48 0.27
N GLY A 116 -19.83 -9.12 1.54
CA GLY A 116 -18.69 -8.87 2.43
C GLY A 116 -17.87 -10.14 2.70
N GLU A 117 -18.52 -11.30 2.95
CA GLU A 117 -17.81 -12.58 3.08
C GLU A 117 -17.10 -12.98 1.77
N ALA A 118 -17.72 -12.74 0.62
CA ALA A 118 -17.09 -12.99 -0.67
C ALA A 118 -15.88 -12.06 -0.93
N ALA A 119 -15.99 -10.78 -0.58
CA ALA A 119 -14.88 -9.82 -0.67
C ALA A 119 -13.72 -10.23 0.27
N LEU A 120 -14.04 -10.59 1.52
CA LEU A 120 -13.04 -11.07 2.48
C LEU A 120 -12.34 -12.34 1.98
N ARG A 121 -13.06 -13.28 1.37
CA ARG A 121 -12.47 -14.49 0.79
C ARG A 121 -11.48 -14.18 -0.32
N LEU A 122 -11.74 -13.15 -1.12
CA LEU A 122 -10.85 -12.72 -2.21
C LEU A 122 -9.63 -11.96 -1.70
N ASN A 123 -9.74 -11.28 -0.55
CA ASN A 123 -8.69 -10.42 -0.02
C ASN A 123 -7.84 -11.05 1.09
N ASN A 124 -8.11 -12.28 1.48
CA ASN A 124 -7.40 -12.93 2.59
C ASN A 124 -6.83 -14.28 2.19
N THR A 125 -5.75 -14.70 2.86
CA THR A 125 -5.38 -16.11 2.88
C THR A 125 -6.49 -16.93 3.54
N SER A 126 -6.61 -18.21 3.23
CA SER A 126 -7.69 -19.06 3.77
C SER A 126 -7.70 -19.09 5.30
N THR A 127 -6.53 -19.15 5.93
CA THR A 127 -6.41 -19.14 7.39
C THR A 127 -6.93 -17.83 7.99
N ASN A 128 -6.49 -16.68 7.43
CA ASN A 128 -6.91 -15.38 7.94
C ASN A 128 -8.39 -15.11 7.65
N TYR A 129 -8.93 -15.57 6.50
CA TYR A 129 -10.35 -15.47 6.18
C TYR A 129 -11.23 -16.09 7.26
N ASN A 130 -10.95 -17.33 7.65
CA ASN A 130 -11.78 -18.06 8.61
C ASN A 130 -11.84 -17.35 9.97
N SER A 131 -10.67 -16.98 10.52
CA SER A 131 -10.59 -16.28 11.81
C SER A 131 -11.22 -14.89 11.75
N THR A 132 -11.05 -14.17 10.63
CA THR A 132 -11.64 -12.84 10.43
C THR A 132 -13.15 -12.90 10.37
N VAL A 133 -13.73 -13.81 9.57
CA VAL A 133 -15.20 -13.93 9.44
C VAL A 133 -15.84 -14.38 10.75
N GLU A 134 -15.25 -15.34 11.45
CA GLU A 134 -15.70 -15.77 12.76
C GLU A 134 -15.78 -14.59 13.74
N ARG A 135 -14.70 -13.81 13.82
CA ARG A 135 -14.68 -12.64 14.70
C ARG A 135 -15.65 -11.54 14.30
N LEU A 136 -15.79 -11.26 12.99
CA LEU A 136 -16.77 -10.27 12.52
C LEU A 136 -18.21 -10.66 12.83
N ARG A 137 -18.55 -11.95 12.81
CA ARG A 137 -19.87 -12.43 13.25
C ARG A 137 -20.15 -12.07 14.71
N GLU A 138 -19.14 -12.19 15.58
CA GLU A 138 -19.28 -11.87 16.98
C GLU A 138 -19.44 -10.36 17.22
N ILE A 139 -18.68 -9.51 16.55
CA ILE A 139 -18.62 -8.07 16.84
C ILE A 139 -19.55 -7.21 15.99
N MET A 140 -20.05 -7.74 14.86
CA MET A 140 -21.00 -7.06 13.98
C MET A 140 -22.41 -7.68 14.01
N GLY A 141 -22.62 -8.70 14.82
CA GLY A 141 -23.95 -9.29 15.05
C GLY A 141 -24.89 -8.30 15.73
N LYS A 142 -26.20 -8.37 15.44
CA LYS A 142 -27.21 -7.48 16.04
C LYS A 142 -27.29 -7.63 17.56
N ASP A 143 -27.04 -8.82 18.05
CA ASP A 143 -27.13 -9.19 19.48
C ASP A 143 -25.75 -9.30 20.14
N ALA A 144 -24.71 -8.76 19.51
CA ALA A 144 -23.35 -8.84 20.03
C ALA A 144 -23.20 -8.00 21.30
N TYR A 145 -22.81 -8.62 22.41
CA TYR A 145 -22.55 -7.94 23.69
C TYR A 145 -21.48 -6.83 23.55
N TYR A 146 -20.50 -7.05 22.66
CA TYR A 146 -19.47 -6.08 22.32
C TYR A 146 -19.60 -5.64 20.86
N ALA A 147 -20.80 -5.18 20.46
CA ALA A 147 -21.03 -4.75 19.09
C ALA A 147 -20.11 -3.58 18.69
N ARG A 148 -19.37 -3.75 17.60
CA ARG A 148 -18.47 -2.76 17.03
C ARG A 148 -18.72 -2.58 15.52
N PRO A 149 -19.95 -2.21 15.12
CA PRO A 149 -20.35 -2.13 13.71
C PRO A 149 -19.57 -1.07 12.92
N TYR A 150 -18.87 -0.19 13.60
CA TYR A 150 -18.09 0.92 13.03
C TYR A 150 -16.60 0.59 12.83
N ILE A 151 -16.20 -0.68 12.98
CA ILE A 151 -14.77 -1.06 12.99
C ILE A 151 -14.04 -0.69 11.69
N ALA A 152 -14.71 -0.79 10.53
CA ALA A 152 -14.16 -0.35 9.26
C ALA A 152 -13.88 1.17 9.27
N ARG A 153 -14.83 1.95 9.76
CA ARG A 153 -14.74 3.40 9.81
C ARG A 153 -13.71 3.89 10.82
N ALA A 154 -13.50 3.14 11.89
CA ALA A 154 -12.47 3.44 12.88
C ALA A 154 -11.03 3.44 12.31
N MET A 155 -10.82 2.86 11.13
CA MET A 155 -9.53 2.87 10.41
C MET A 155 -9.34 4.10 9.52
N LEU A 156 -10.32 5.00 9.45
CA LEU A 156 -10.24 6.19 8.61
C LEU A 156 -9.58 7.34 9.36
N SER A 157 -8.78 8.13 8.67
CA SER A 157 -8.17 9.34 9.23
C SER A 157 -9.25 10.31 9.74
N GLY A 158 -9.08 10.80 10.97
CA GLY A 158 -10.04 11.67 11.66
C GLY A 158 -11.25 10.98 12.26
N ALA A 159 -11.39 9.66 12.11
CA ALA A 159 -12.41 8.88 12.80
C ALA A 159 -11.95 8.55 14.22
N ARG A 160 -12.77 8.88 15.22
CA ARG A 160 -12.45 8.70 16.64
C ARG A 160 -13.71 8.42 17.46
N PRO A 161 -13.56 7.88 18.67
CA PRO A 161 -14.72 7.60 19.54
C PRO A 161 -15.64 8.80 19.73
N GLU A 162 -15.07 10.01 19.89
CA GLU A 162 -15.79 11.25 20.19
C GLU A 162 -16.72 11.71 19.05
N ASN A 163 -16.44 11.37 17.81
CA ASN A 163 -17.31 11.68 16.67
C ASN A 163 -18.12 10.48 16.18
N GLY A 164 -18.21 9.40 16.99
CA GLY A 164 -18.90 8.17 16.64
C GLY A 164 -18.33 7.48 15.40
N TYR A 165 -17.03 7.69 15.12
CA TYR A 165 -16.32 7.22 13.91
C TYR A 165 -16.94 7.71 12.60
N THR A 166 -17.54 8.89 12.64
CA THR A 166 -18.16 9.53 11.48
C THR A 166 -17.18 10.51 10.85
N VAL A 167 -16.83 10.27 9.59
CA VAL A 167 -15.99 11.13 8.76
C VAL A 167 -16.65 11.34 7.40
N ARG A 168 -16.27 12.43 6.72
CA ARG A 168 -16.78 12.78 5.39
C ARG A 168 -15.76 12.35 4.32
N PRO A 169 -16.22 11.99 3.10
CA PRO A 169 -15.32 11.75 1.99
C PRO A 169 -14.53 13.02 1.60
N PRO A 170 -13.36 12.88 0.95
CA PRO A 170 -12.74 11.60 0.65
C PRO A 170 -12.24 10.87 1.89
N TYR A 171 -12.55 9.58 1.99
CA TYR A 171 -12.07 8.72 3.06
C TYR A 171 -10.58 8.44 2.84
N THR A 172 -9.80 8.51 3.90
CA THR A 172 -8.35 8.29 3.84
C THR A 172 -7.93 7.27 4.89
N ILE A 173 -7.11 6.31 4.48
CA ILE A 173 -6.47 5.33 5.35
C ILE A 173 -4.99 5.62 5.35
N GLU A 174 -4.43 5.96 6.52
CA GLU A 174 -3.02 6.21 6.71
C GLU A 174 -2.32 4.95 7.19
N MET A 175 -1.18 4.63 6.58
CA MET A 175 -0.39 3.45 6.88
C MET A 175 1.09 3.77 6.86
N LYS A 176 1.87 2.89 7.46
CA LYS A 176 3.33 2.86 7.32
C LYS A 176 3.85 1.43 7.36
N VAL A 177 5.05 1.22 6.84
CA VAL A 177 5.77 -0.05 7.05
C VAL A 177 6.14 -0.18 8.53
N ASP A 178 6.00 -1.38 9.09
CA ASP A 178 6.45 -1.64 10.46
C ASP A 178 7.98 -1.50 10.53
N PRO A 179 8.51 -0.52 11.26
CA PRO A 179 9.96 -0.27 11.31
C PRO A 179 10.75 -1.42 11.96
N ASN A 180 10.09 -2.29 12.74
CA ASN A 180 10.73 -3.37 13.46
C ASN A 180 10.79 -4.66 12.66
N LYS A 181 9.78 -4.93 11.81
CA LYS A 181 9.66 -6.20 11.06
C LYS A 181 9.87 -6.03 9.57
N ARG A 182 9.34 -4.97 8.97
CA ARG A 182 9.38 -4.61 7.55
C ARG A 182 8.82 -5.70 6.63
N TYR A 183 9.59 -6.72 6.29
CA TYR A 183 9.17 -7.86 5.45
C TYR A 183 9.88 -9.15 5.86
N GLN A 184 9.27 -10.28 5.50
CA GLN A 184 9.82 -11.61 5.74
C GLN A 184 9.41 -12.56 4.62
N GLU A 185 10.36 -13.33 4.09
CA GLU A 185 10.04 -14.42 3.18
C GLU A 185 9.30 -15.55 3.92
N SER A 186 8.19 -15.99 3.33
CA SER A 186 7.37 -17.08 3.85
C SER A 186 7.30 -18.23 2.85
N GLN A 187 7.89 -19.34 3.21
CA GLN A 187 7.78 -20.57 2.40
C GLN A 187 6.35 -21.11 2.38
N LEU A 188 5.64 -21.00 3.51
CA LEU A 188 4.24 -21.45 3.63
C LEU A 188 3.31 -20.68 2.69
N LEU A 189 3.47 -19.37 2.63
CA LEU A 189 2.64 -18.49 1.78
C LEU A 189 3.22 -18.32 0.37
N LYS A 190 4.41 -18.90 0.11
CA LYS A 190 5.13 -18.79 -1.16
C LYS A 190 5.27 -17.37 -1.67
N GLY A 191 5.65 -16.45 -0.77
CA GLY A 191 5.81 -15.04 -1.09
C GLY A 191 6.38 -14.24 0.07
N THR A 192 6.68 -12.98 -0.21
CA THR A 192 7.19 -12.03 0.79
C THR A 192 6.03 -11.44 1.57
N VAL A 193 6.01 -11.67 2.86
CA VAL A 193 5.07 -11.02 3.79
C VAL A 193 5.59 -9.63 4.11
N ILE A 194 4.73 -8.64 3.95
CA ILE A 194 5.01 -7.23 4.26
C ILE A 194 4.21 -6.87 5.52
N TYR A 195 4.89 -6.29 6.50
CA TYR A 195 4.31 -5.87 7.76
C TYR A 195 3.97 -4.39 7.70
N LEU A 196 2.68 -4.07 7.79
CA LEU A 196 2.17 -2.72 7.77
C LEU A 196 1.53 -2.36 9.10
N LEU A 197 1.56 -1.08 9.42
CA LEU A 197 0.85 -0.49 10.54
C LEU A 197 -0.19 0.48 9.97
N ILE A 198 -1.45 0.29 10.30
CA ILE A 198 -2.54 1.19 9.96
C ILE A 198 -2.80 2.13 11.13
N PHE A 199 -2.93 3.44 10.84
CA PHE A 199 -3.24 4.44 11.85
C PHE A 199 -4.73 4.44 12.20
N SER A 200 -5.04 4.54 13.49
CA SER A 200 -6.40 4.72 13.97
C SER A 200 -6.43 5.31 15.37
N GLU A 201 -7.34 6.21 15.64
CA GLU A 201 -7.62 6.76 16.97
C GLU A 201 -8.62 5.89 17.77
N GLY A 202 -9.13 4.84 17.15
CA GLY A 202 -10.09 3.90 17.75
C GLY A 202 -9.49 2.88 18.73
N TRP A 203 -8.19 2.96 19.02
CA TRP A 203 -7.49 2.07 19.97
C TRP A 203 -6.58 2.85 20.92
N ASP A 204 -6.12 2.20 21.97
CA ASP A 204 -5.17 2.82 22.91
C ASP A 204 -3.79 3.02 22.26
N THR A 205 -3.40 2.12 21.39
CA THR A 205 -2.23 2.29 20.53
C THR A 205 -2.70 2.64 19.13
N ASN A 206 -2.31 3.79 18.61
CA ASN A 206 -2.83 4.30 17.32
C ASN A 206 -2.40 3.48 16.10
N TRP A 207 -1.36 2.66 16.19
CA TRP A 207 -0.84 1.87 15.08
C TRP A 207 -1.23 0.40 15.23
N ARG A 208 -2.00 -0.12 14.26
CA ARG A 208 -2.52 -1.48 14.26
C ARG A 208 -1.82 -2.33 13.20
N SER A 209 -1.25 -3.45 13.62
CA SER A 209 -0.52 -4.33 12.71
C SER A 209 -1.42 -5.06 11.75
N VAL A 210 -0.96 -5.18 10.49
CA VAL A 210 -1.55 -5.98 9.44
C VAL A 210 -0.45 -6.56 8.58
N GLU A 211 -0.60 -7.81 8.18
CA GLU A 211 0.36 -8.52 7.35
C GLU A 211 -0.28 -8.78 5.98
N VAL A 212 0.45 -8.46 4.93
CA VAL A 212 0.01 -8.69 3.56
C VAL A 212 1.05 -9.51 2.80
N VAL A 213 0.60 -10.30 1.85
CA VAL A 213 1.45 -11.13 1.02
C VAL A 213 0.94 -11.08 -0.42
N LYS A 214 1.83 -11.15 -1.39
CA LYS A 214 1.47 -11.43 -2.78
C LYS A 214 1.74 -12.90 -3.04
N PRO A 215 0.70 -13.75 -3.12
CA PRO A 215 0.88 -15.18 -3.39
C PRO A 215 1.52 -15.41 -4.76
N ALA A 216 2.30 -16.47 -4.88
CA ALA A 216 2.89 -16.85 -6.17
C ALA A 216 1.80 -17.05 -7.24
N GLY A 217 1.98 -16.40 -8.39
CA GLY A 217 1.01 -16.44 -9.50
C GLY A 217 -0.21 -15.55 -9.33
N SER A 218 -0.29 -14.76 -8.26
CA SER A 218 -1.34 -13.75 -8.08
C SER A 218 -0.88 -12.37 -8.57
N ASP A 219 -1.79 -11.64 -9.20
CA ASP A 219 -1.58 -10.23 -9.52
C ASP A 219 -1.81 -9.31 -8.32
N TYR A 220 -2.48 -9.81 -7.27
CA TYR A 220 -2.94 -9.04 -6.13
C TYR A 220 -2.26 -9.46 -4.83
N TYR A 221 -1.99 -8.48 -3.99
CA TYR A 221 -1.71 -8.69 -2.57
C TYR A 221 -2.99 -9.10 -1.85
N VAL A 222 -2.84 -9.93 -0.81
CA VAL A 222 -3.91 -10.32 0.09
C VAL A 222 -3.46 -10.20 1.55
N VAL A 223 -4.41 -10.07 2.46
CA VAL A 223 -4.12 -10.00 3.90
C VAL A 223 -3.87 -11.41 4.43
N SER A 224 -2.73 -11.61 5.06
CA SER A 224 -2.36 -12.89 5.67
C SER A 224 -2.61 -12.92 7.17
N ASN A 225 -2.67 -11.76 7.83
CA ASN A 225 -2.95 -11.64 9.27
C ASN A 225 -3.42 -10.23 9.62
N CYS A 226 -4.56 -10.08 10.33
CA CYS A 226 -5.10 -8.77 10.69
C CYS A 226 -5.91 -8.69 12.00
N PRO A 227 -5.70 -9.53 13.02
CA PRO A 227 -6.50 -9.50 14.24
C PRO A 227 -6.46 -8.14 14.95
N ALA A 228 -5.37 -7.40 14.83
CA ALA A 228 -5.24 -6.07 15.40
C ALA A 228 -6.23 -5.05 14.80
N MET A 229 -6.78 -5.29 13.60
CA MET A 229 -7.74 -4.39 12.96
C MET A 229 -9.16 -4.50 13.54
N TYR A 230 -9.50 -5.57 14.27
CA TYR A 230 -10.86 -5.80 14.76
C TYR A 230 -10.94 -6.18 16.25
N THR A 231 -9.83 -6.29 16.97
CA THR A 231 -9.82 -6.55 18.40
C THR A 231 -9.66 -5.24 19.20
N GLN A 232 -10.40 -5.10 20.30
CA GLN A 232 -10.24 -4.01 21.28
C GLN A 232 -10.50 -2.59 20.72
N CYS A 233 -11.34 -2.45 19.70
CA CYS A 233 -11.79 -1.12 19.26
C CYS A 233 -12.59 -0.44 20.36
N LYS A 234 -12.28 0.83 20.67
CA LYS A 234 -13.01 1.65 21.65
C LYS A 234 -14.48 1.82 21.25
N GLU A 235 -15.33 1.99 22.25
CA GLU A 235 -16.72 2.33 21.99
C GLU A 235 -16.86 3.71 21.38
N ALA A 236 -17.79 3.85 20.45
CA ALA A 236 -18.23 5.16 19.98
C ALA A 236 -18.90 5.90 21.14
N LYS A 237 -18.45 7.11 21.44
CA LYS A 237 -19.15 7.98 22.40
C LYS A 237 -20.41 8.53 21.74
N LYS A 238 -21.50 8.46 22.46
CA LYS A 238 -22.79 9.01 22.02
C LYS A 238 -22.84 10.51 22.27
#